data_f9510b49f124fc5f38db8e107cd8e0c4
#
_entry.id   f9510b49f124fc5f38db8e107cd8e0c4
#
_cell.length_a   1.000
_cell.length_b   1.000
_cell.length_c   1.000
_cell.angle_alpha   90.00
_cell.angle_beta   90.00
_cell.angle_gamma   90.00
#
_symmetry.space_group_name_H-M   'P 1'
#
loop_
_entity.id
_entity.type
_entity.pdbx_description
1 polymer ?
#
loop_
_entity_poly.entity_id
_entity_poly.type
_entity_poly.pdbx_seq_one_letter_code
_entity_poly.pdbx_strand_id
1 'polypeptide(L)'
;VPTPPADPHLPAVHLRPPRNWINDPNGMVFHDGHYHVFFQYNPYGLLHANVHWGHFRSPDLITWEQLPVALAPTPGGDDADGCFSGNAISVDGRLLAFYSANRTGRWWQPVTTAESYDGGLAWTKRPELLIPQPPADTTMYRDPYVWQQDGRWRMLVGSALADGRGAALLYESDDLENWVHRGPFHAGSLAATDDPVGWECPQYATFGDRGVLVVSDWTPDDGPSHVTVHTGREEEGRFRSTAPPVRLDHGPDFYAPALLKAPEEGRWLLWGWSWEARDDSWAHEAGWAGTLTLPRELTLADDGTVGQHPARELLALRGERLLHRTGCIAEPEPVELGQVSHTFDLTTTLTPDPTGTTGLRLVTSGDGTEYLDISLDPAAGRLTVDRGHASLDVRAWAGVYSLPCPAAKVPGTPVELRIVVDRSIAEIYLATGQVLTLRFYPVGDGPWRLQAHSTGPGAGCFTVEAWALDPGGIHQEPLLAAQGQDNMTAQ
;
A
#
# COMPACT_ATOMS: atom_id res chain seq x y z
N VAL A 1 7.51 32.16 -13.69
CA VAL A 1 6.63 31.26 -14.45
C VAL A 1 5.48 30.92 -13.52
N PRO A 2 4.17 31.13 -13.90
CA PRO A 2 3.07 30.71 -13.06
C PRO A 2 3.15 29.21 -12.82
N THR A 3 2.98 28.79 -11.59
CA THR A 3 2.88 27.37 -11.24
C THR A 3 1.69 26.79 -12.03
N PRO A 4 1.85 25.72 -12.82
CA PRO A 4 0.70 25.11 -13.47
C PRO A 4 -0.34 24.72 -12.42
N PRO A 5 -1.64 24.75 -12.77
CA PRO A 5 -2.68 24.32 -11.85
C PRO A 5 -2.35 22.88 -11.38
N ALA A 6 -2.61 22.61 -10.10
CA ALA A 6 -2.39 21.26 -9.58
C ALA A 6 -3.22 20.25 -10.38
N ASP A 7 -2.61 19.11 -10.74
CA ASP A 7 -3.31 18.03 -11.43
C ASP A 7 -4.57 17.63 -10.63
N PRO A 8 -5.76 17.61 -11.26
CA PRO A 8 -7.01 17.26 -10.58
C PRO A 8 -6.99 15.85 -9.96
N HIS A 9 -6.14 14.97 -10.47
CA HIS A 9 -6.00 13.59 -10.00
C HIS A 9 -5.04 13.41 -8.81
N LEU A 10 -4.30 14.47 -8.44
CA LEU A 10 -3.34 14.40 -7.34
C LEU A 10 -4.08 14.14 -6.01
N PRO A 11 -3.86 12.99 -5.33
CA PRO A 11 -4.54 12.68 -4.07
C PRO A 11 -4.36 13.78 -3.02
N ALA A 12 -5.40 14.01 -2.21
CA ALA A 12 -5.45 15.07 -1.21
C ALA A 12 -5.24 14.56 0.22
N VAL A 13 -5.61 13.31 0.50
CA VAL A 13 -5.50 12.68 1.83
C VAL A 13 -4.54 11.49 1.87
N HIS A 14 -4.13 10.97 0.72
CA HIS A 14 -3.11 9.93 0.64
C HIS A 14 -1.71 10.54 0.66
N LEU A 15 -0.79 9.90 1.39
CA LEU A 15 0.57 10.41 1.54
C LEU A 15 1.38 10.25 0.25
N ARG A 16 1.89 11.38 -0.21
CA ARG A 16 2.86 11.47 -1.29
C ARG A 16 3.49 12.87 -1.32
N PRO A 17 4.72 13.05 -1.82
CA PRO A 17 5.23 14.36 -2.15
C PRO A 17 4.47 14.97 -3.35
N PRO A 18 4.50 16.30 -3.55
CA PRO A 18 3.71 16.95 -4.59
C PRO A 18 4.15 16.61 -6.02
N ARG A 19 5.34 16.07 -6.19
CA ARG A 19 5.97 15.79 -7.49
C ARG A 19 6.77 14.49 -7.48
N ASN A 20 7.10 14.03 -8.68
CA ASN A 20 8.03 12.96 -8.96
C ASN A 20 7.53 11.57 -8.57
N TRP A 21 8.39 10.58 -8.70
CA TRP A 21 8.10 9.17 -8.45
C TRP A 21 8.16 8.81 -6.99
N ILE A 22 7.18 8.04 -6.53
CA ILE A 22 7.28 7.26 -5.30
C ILE A 22 6.89 5.82 -5.54
N ASN A 23 7.44 4.91 -4.74
CA ASN A 23 7.01 3.51 -4.65
C ASN A 23 6.93 3.06 -3.18
N ASP A 24 7.58 1.98 -2.79
CA ASP A 24 7.40 1.27 -1.53
C ASP A 24 7.38 2.18 -0.29
N PRO A 25 6.41 2.00 0.60
CA PRO A 25 6.54 2.47 1.98
C PRO A 25 7.72 1.77 2.66
N ASN A 26 8.48 2.51 3.44
CA ASN A 26 9.68 2.04 4.13
C ASN A 26 9.72 2.52 5.57
N GLY A 27 10.50 1.86 6.40
CA GLY A 27 10.92 2.39 7.70
C GLY A 27 9.79 2.76 8.65
N MET A 28 8.64 2.11 8.55
CA MET A 28 7.47 2.41 9.38
C MET A 28 7.78 2.20 10.84
N VAL A 29 7.79 3.27 11.64
CA VAL A 29 8.15 3.20 13.06
C VAL A 29 7.44 4.27 13.90
N PHE A 30 7.10 3.91 15.15
CA PHE A 30 6.68 4.90 16.15
C PHE A 30 7.87 5.27 17.01
N HIS A 31 8.19 6.57 17.07
CA HIS A 31 9.33 7.08 17.83
C HIS A 31 9.00 8.46 18.39
N ASP A 32 9.34 8.67 19.67
CA ASP A 32 9.17 9.94 20.38
C ASP A 32 7.81 10.63 20.16
N GLY A 33 6.73 9.83 20.33
CA GLY A 33 5.36 10.32 20.19
C GLY A 33 4.87 10.54 18.77
N HIS A 34 5.62 10.15 17.74
CA HIS A 34 5.27 10.32 16.33
C HIS A 34 5.31 9.00 15.57
N TYR A 35 4.38 8.85 14.64
CA TYR A 35 4.44 7.87 13.56
C TYR A 35 5.34 8.40 12.45
N HIS A 36 6.36 7.65 12.08
CA HIS A 36 7.27 7.96 10.97
C HIS A 36 6.96 7.03 9.82
N VAL A 37 6.81 7.62 8.63
CA VAL A 37 6.54 6.93 7.37
C VAL A 37 7.61 7.36 6.38
N PHE A 38 8.45 6.43 5.98
CA PHE A 38 9.40 6.65 4.90
C PHE A 38 8.86 5.99 3.62
N PHE A 39 9.44 6.36 2.49
CA PHE A 39 9.03 5.80 1.20
C PHE A 39 10.16 5.94 0.18
N GLN A 40 10.22 5.03 -0.76
CA GLN A 40 11.11 5.17 -1.90
C GLN A 40 10.70 6.38 -2.75
N TYR A 41 11.66 7.23 -3.08
CA TYR A 41 11.43 8.50 -3.74
C TYR A 41 12.53 8.83 -4.73
N ASN A 42 12.16 9.15 -5.98
CA ASN A 42 13.08 9.77 -6.92
C ASN A 42 12.84 11.28 -6.94
N PRO A 43 13.68 12.12 -6.31
CA PRO A 43 13.46 13.57 -6.26
C PRO A 43 13.72 14.28 -7.60
N TYR A 44 14.23 13.60 -8.61
CA TYR A 44 14.67 14.19 -9.86
C TYR A 44 13.80 13.82 -11.07
N GLY A 45 12.88 12.89 -10.93
CA GLY A 45 12.07 12.44 -12.06
C GLY A 45 10.99 11.42 -11.73
N LEU A 46 10.39 10.87 -12.78
CA LEU A 46 9.20 10.02 -12.74
C LEU A 46 9.49 8.54 -13.01
N LEU A 47 10.76 8.15 -12.93
CA LEU A 47 11.19 6.77 -13.13
C LEU A 47 11.70 6.19 -11.81
N HIS A 48 11.61 4.87 -11.68
CA HIS A 48 12.26 4.13 -10.61
C HIS A 48 13.79 4.16 -10.78
N ALA A 49 14.39 5.25 -10.38
CA ALA A 49 15.83 5.52 -10.44
C ALA A 49 16.23 6.51 -9.34
N ASN A 50 17.52 6.61 -9.03
CA ASN A 50 18.04 7.53 -8.02
C ASN A 50 17.23 7.46 -6.70
N VAL A 51 16.95 6.26 -6.22
CA VAL A 51 16.02 6.05 -5.12
C VAL A 51 16.60 6.58 -3.81
N HIS A 52 15.88 7.53 -3.23
CA HIS A 52 16.08 8.10 -1.90
C HIS A 52 15.01 7.57 -0.95
N TRP A 53 15.14 7.82 0.33
CA TRP A 53 14.03 7.72 1.27
C TRP A 53 13.46 9.10 1.55
N GLY A 54 12.23 9.36 1.09
CA GLY A 54 11.42 10.47 1.55
C GLY A 54 10.86 10.18 2.94
N HIS A 55 10.36 11.20 3.64
CA HIS A 55 9.97 11.07 5.04
C HIS A 55 8.77 11.95 5.39
N PHE A 56 7.76 11.35 6.00
CA PHE A 56 6.67 12.01 6.69
C PHE A 56 6.63 11.59 8.16
N ARG A 57 6.17 12.48 9.04
CA ARG A 57 5.83 12.13 10.42
C ARG A 57 4.47 12.70 10.83
N SER A 58 3.83 12.05 11.80
CA SER A 58 2.53 12.46 12.34
C SER A 58 2.40 12.10 13.82
N PRO A 59 1.82 12.96 14.66
CA PRO A 59 1.47 12.60 16.02
C PRO A 59 0.19 11.75 16.12
N ASP A 60 -0.67 11.74 15.08
CA ASP A 60 -2.06 11.29 15.17
C ASP A 60 -2.58 10.53 13.92
N LEU A 61 -1.75 10.24 12.93
CA LEU A 61 -2.08 9.64 11.63
C LEU A 61 -2.96 10.51 10.71
N ILE A 62 -3.25 11.75 11.11
CA ILE A 62 -4.13 12.70 10.42
C ILE A 62 -3.37 13.95 9.97
N THR A 63 -2.58 14.50 10.89
CA THR A 63 -1.75 15.68 10.65
C THR A 63 -0.34 15.24 10.29
N TRP A 64 0.08 15.46 9.05
CA TRP A 64 1.36 15.00 8.55
C TRP A 64 2.29 16.17 8.23
N GLU A 65 3.52 16.05 8.67
CA GLU A 65 4.63 16.93 8.33
C GLU A 65 5.59 16.20 7.41
N GLN A 66 5.90 16.81 6.26
CA GLN A 66 6.96 16.32 5.39
C GLN A 66 8.31 16.80 5.93
N LEU A 67 9.21 15.84 6.19
CA LEU A 67 10.56 16.10 6.66
C LEU A 67 11.56 16.09 5.49
N PRO A 68 12.82 16.53 5.71
CA PRO A 68 13.89 16.38 4.72
C PRO A 68 14.06 14.93 4.28
N VAL A 69 14.61 14.73 3.09
CA VAL A 69 15.03 13.40 2.59
C VAL A 69 15.91 12.73 3.64
N ALA A 70 15.50 11.55 4.10
CA ALA A 70 16.21 10.81 5.14
C ALA A 70 17.48 10.15 4.60
N LEU A 71 17.38 9.43 3.49
CA LEU A 71 18.51 8.72 2.87
C LEU A 71 18.65 9.14 1.40
N ALA A 72 19.87 9.47 1.01
CA ALA A 72 20.26 9.77 -0.37
C ALA A 72 21.36 8.81 -0.82
N PRO A 73 21.43 8.38 -2.09
CA PRO A 73 22.52 7.56 -2.61
C PRO A 73 23.89 8.20 -2.34
N THR A 74 24.88 7.37 -2.00
CA THR A 74 26.26 7.83 -1.74
C THR A 74 27.07 7.74 -3.04
N PRO A 75 27.53 8.83 -3.62
CA PRO A 75 28.32 8.80 -4.85
C PRO A 75 29.52 7.85 -4.75
N GLY A 76 29.59 6.84 -5.64
CA GLY A 76 30.65 5.84 -5.64
C GLY A 76 30.57 4.78 -4.53
N GLY A 77 29.59 4.88 -3.61
CA GLY A 77 29.35 3.94 -2.53
C GLY A 77 28.62 2.66 -2.97
N ASP A 78 28.31 1.82 -1.99
CA ASP A 78 27.58 0.57 -2.24
C ASP A 78 26.10 0.78 -2.59
N ASP A 79 25.54 1.93 -2.24
CA ASP A 79 24.18 2.37 -2.54
C ASP A 79 24.15 3.50 -3.59
N ALA A 80 25.16 3.56 -4.46
CA ALA A 80 25.32 4.66 -5.43
C ALA A 80 24.13 4.82 -6.39
N ASP A 81 23.38 3.75 -6.65
CA ASP A 81 22.23 3.76 -7.56
C ASP A 81 20.88 3.72 -6.82
N GLY A 82 20.89 3.69 -5.48
CA GLY A 82 19.66 3.80 -4.67
C GLY A 82 19.76 3.25 -3.26
N CYS A 83 19.09 3.94 -2.34
CA CYS A 83 18.71 3.43 -1.03
C CYS A 83 17.37 2.71 -1.19
N PHE A 84 17.41 1.38 -1.41
CA PHE A 84 16.22 0.57 -1.67
C PHE A 84 15.49 0.17 -0.38
N SER A 85 14.44 -0.64 -0.50
CA SER A 85 13.49 -0.90 0.58
C SER A 85 14.12 -1.51 1.83
N GLY A 86 13.43 -1.31 2.94
CA GLY A 86 13.81 -1.79 4.25
C GLY A 86 12.89 -1.24 5.35
N ASN A 87 13.30 -1.39 6.60
CA ASN A 87 12.53 -0.86 7.73
C ASN A 87 13.38 -0.03 8.70
N ALA A 88 12.71 0.58 9.69
CA ALA A 88 13.38 1.27 10.80
C ALA A 88 12.86 0.74 12.14
N ILE A 89 13.70 0.86 13.15
CA ILE A 89 13.36 0.58 14.55
C ILE A 89 13.69 1.80 15.42
N SER A 90 12.95 1.92 16.52
CA SER A 90 13.24 2.87 17.59
C SER A 90 13.98 2.13 18.70
N VAL A 91 15.22 2.48 18.96
CA VAL A 91 16.08 1.81 19.94
C VAL A 91 17.04 2.80 20.60
N ASP A 92 17.20 2.72 21.91
CA ASP A 92 18.15 3.54 22.70
C ASP A 92 18.05 5.05 22.42
N GLY A 93 16.80 5.55 22.22
CA GLY A 93 16.54 6.98 21.97
C GLY A 93 16.90 7.46 20.56
N ARG A 94 17.15 6.54 19.61
CA ARG A 94 17.43 6.83 18.20
C ARG A 94 16.53 6.07 17.25
N LEU A 95 16.43 6.57 16.03
CA LEU A 95 15.93 5.82 14.88
C LEU A 95 17.11 5.10 14.22
N LEU A 96 16.94 3.81 13.93
CA LEU A 96 17.91 3.00 13.19
C LEU A 96 17.22 2.37 11.99
N ALA A 97 17.60 2.82 10.79
CA ALA A 97 17.11 2.29 9.52
C ALA A 97 18.01 1.15 9.03
N PHE A 98 17.37 0.09 8.51
CA PHE A 98 18.00 -1.01 7.79
C PHE A 98 17.48 -0.95 6.36
N TYR A 99 18.36 -0.91 5.36
CA TYR A 99 17.96 -0.77 3.97
C TYR A 99 18.85 -1.56 3.02
N SER A 100 18.34 -1.76 1.82
CA SER A 100 19.03 -2.45 0.74
C SER A 100 19.89 -1.46 -0.04
N ALA A 101 21.21 -1.69 -0.07
CA ALA A 101 22.14 -0.86 -0.83
C ALA A 101 22.18 -1.30 -2.29
N ASN A 102 21.61 -0.49 -3.20
CA ASN A 102 21.55 -0.82 -4.61
C ASN A 102 22.73 -0.24 -5.40
N ARG A 103 23.35 -1.11 -6.20
CA ARG A 103 24.41 -0.73 -7.16
C ARG A 103 24.27 -1.55 -8.44
N THR A 104 24.24 -0.86 -9.55
CA THR A 104 24.17 -1.45 -10.89
C THR A 104 25.27 -2.51 -11.11
N GLY A 105 24.92 -3.63 -11.73
CA GLY A 105 25.84 -4.74 -11.98
C GLY A 105 25.95 -5.76 -10.85
N ARG A 106 25.19 -5.56 -9.76
CA ARG A 106 25.09 -6.51 -8.63
C ARG A 106 23.66 -7.02 -8.53
N TRP A 107 23.48 -8.34 -8.59
CA TRP A 107 22.15 -8.97 -8.55
C TRP A 107 21.54 -9.03 -7.13
N TRP A 108 22.38 -8.89 -6.09
CA TRP A 108 21.95 -8.78 -4.69
C TRP A 108 22.12 -7.37 -4.17
N GLN A 109 21.34 -7.03 -3.19
CA GLN A 109 21.43 -5.75 -2.51
C GLN A 109 21.85 -6.00 -1.06
N PRO A 110 23.09 -5.69 -0.68
CA PRO A 110 23.56 -5.82 0.69
C PRO A 110 22.70 -5.05 1.66
N VAL A 111 22.59 -5.56 2.89
CA VAL A 111 21.96 -4.84 3.98
C VAL A 111 22.97 -3.87 4.60
N THR A 112 22.55 -2.63 4.79
CA THR A 112 23.30 -1.61 5.52
C THR A 112 22.38 -0.81 6.44
N THR A 113 22.92 0.13 7.22
CA THR A 113 22.17 0.91 8.20
C THR A 113 22.44 2.39 8.12
N ALA A 114 21.51 3.18 8.63
CA ALA A 114 21.68 4.59 8.94
C ALA A 114 20.96 4.92 10.25
N GLU A 115 21.48 5.87 11.00
CA GLU A 115 20.93 6.26 12.29
C GLU A 115 20.64 7.76 12.39
N SER A 116 19.63 8.11 13.19
CA SER A 116 19.25 9.47 13.50
C SER A 116 19.00 9.63 14.99
N TYR A 117 19.53 10.70 15.58
CA TYR A 117 19.42 11.05 17.00
C TYR A 117 18.56 12.30 17.25
N ASP A 118 17.95 12.86 16.21
CA ASP A 118 17.20 14.12 16.25
C ASP A 118 15.76 13.96 15.70
N GLY A 119 15.19 12.76 15.84
CA GLY A 119 13.82 12.48 15.40
C GLY A 119 13.69 12.39 13.87
N GLY A 120 14.73 11.95 13.18
CA GLY A 120 14.71 11.71 11.74
C GLY A 120 15.02 12.92 10.86
N LEU A 121 15.53 14.02 11.44
CA LEU A 121 15.87 15.23 10.68
C LEU A 121 17.23 15.08 9.96
N ALA A 122 18.20 14.47 10.61
CA ALA A 122 19.51 14.17 10.04
C ALA A 122 19.87 12.70 10.24
N TRP A 123 20.53 12.11 9.25
CA TRP A 123 20.88 10.70 9.21
C TRP A 123 22.38 10.51 8.94
N THR A 124 22.98 9.59 9.67
CA THR A 124 24.35 9.15 9.47
C THR A 124 24.36 7.70 9.00
N LYS A 125 24.87 7.47 7.80
CA LYS A 125 25.03 6.13 7.24
C LYS A 125 26.24 5.41 7.84
N ARG A 126 26.09 4.11 8.04
CA ARG A 126 27.19 3.23 8.40
C ARG A 126 28.23 3.20 7.27
N PRO A 127 29.53 3.33 7.58
CA PRO A 127 30.57 3.29 6.54
C PRO A 127 30.72 1.89 5.91
N GLU A 128 30.58 0.82 6.68
CA GLU A 128 30.71 -0.55 6.20
C GLU A 128 29.34 -1.20 6.05
N LEU A 129 29.21 -2.13 5.10
CA LEU A 129 27.99 -2.93 4.94
C LEU A 129 27.76 -3.83 6.16
N LEU A 130 26.52 -3.92 6.63
CA LEU A 130 26.14 -4.78 7.74
C LEU A 130 26.15 -6.26 7.34
N ILE A 131 25.51 -6.58 6.20
CA ILE A 131 25.53 -7.90 5.58
C ILE A 131 25.94 -7.74 4.11
N PRO A 132 27.23 -7.94 3.79
CA PRO A 132 27.76 -7.62 2.46
C PRO A 132 27.44 -8.66 1.40
N GLN A 133 27.15 -9.92 1.80
CA GLN A 133 26.96 -11.05 0.89
C GLN A 133 25.72 -11.83 1.26
N PRO A 134 24.93 -12.29 0.25
CA PRO A 134 23.83 -13.20 0.48
C PRO A 134 24.33 -14.61 0.79
N PRO A 135 23.49 -15.50 1.34
CA PRO A 135 23.76 -16.93 1.40
C PRO A 135 23.97 -17.54 0.00
N ALA A 136 24.74 -18.63 -0.08
CA ALA A 136 25.17 -19.23 -1.34
C ALA A 136 24.01 -19.73 -2.24
N ASP A 137 22.92 -20.18 -1.64
CA ASP A 137 21.80 -20.79 -2.35
C ASP A 137 20.67 -19.79 -2.67
N THR A 138 21.02 -18.54 -2.98
CA THR A 138 20.06 -17.47 -3.30
C THR A 138 20.34 -16.87 -4.67
N THR A 139 19.27 -16.40 -5.34
CA THR A 139 19.31 -15.72 -6.65
C THR A 139 18.71 -14.32 -6.63
N MET A 140 18.06 -13.93 -5.52
CA MET A 140 17.58 -12.60 -5.21
C MET A 140 17.82 -12.36 -3.71
N TYR A 141 18.16 -11.13 -3.30
CA TYR A 141 18.43 -10.81 -1.90
C TYR A 141 18.27 -9.29 -1.67
N ARG A 142 17.24 -8.87 -0.89
CA ARG A 142 16.92 -7.47 -0.57
C ARG A 142 15.83 -7.32 0.50
N ASP A 143 15.54 -6.10 0.91
CA ASP A 143 14.40 -5.66 1.72
C ASP A 143 14.42 -6.21 3.15
N PRO A 144 15.36 -5.75 3.99
CA PRO A 144 15.43 -6.18 5.38
C PRO A 144 14.25 -5.67 6.19
N TYR A 145 13.70 -6.53 7.06
CA TYR A 145 12.68 -6.21 8.07
C TYR A 145 13.15 -6.67 9.44
N VAL A 146 13.36 -5.75 10.36
CA VAL A 146 13.93 -6.01 11.69
C VAL A 146 12.89 -5.79 12.78
N TRP A 147 12.82 -6.72 13.74
CA TRP A 147 11.99 -6.61 14.94
C TRP A 147 12.69 -7.26 16.14
N GLN A 148 12.19 -6.97 17.35
CA GLN A 148 12.63 -7.64 18.58
C GLN A 148 11.59 -8.65 19.05
N GLN A 149 12.03 -9.85 19.40
CA GLN A 149 11.19 -10.89 19.95
C GLN A 149 12.00 -11.70 20.98
N ASP A 150 11.40 -11.96 22.15
CA ASP A 150 12.01 -12.72 23.24
C ASP A 150 13.40 -12.22 23.65
N GLY A 151 13.61 -10.89 23.62
CA GLY A 151 14.88 -10.25 23.97
C GLY A 151 15.97 -10.32 22.92
N ARG A 152 15.70 -10.92 21.76
CA ARG A 152 16.63 -11.04 20.62
C ARG A 152 16.14 -10.24 19.42
N TRP A 153 17.07 -9.68 18.67
CA TRP A 153 16.80 -9.03 17.40
C TRP A 153 16.72 -10.06 16.28
N ARG A 154 15.76 -9.89 15.41
CA ARG A 154 15.51 -10.73 14.26
C ARG A 154 15.38 -9.87 13.00
N MET A 155 15.81 -10.41 11.88
CA MET A 155 15.69 -9.75 10.60
C MET A 155 15.23 -10.77 9.55
N LEU A 156 14.20 -10.44 8.80
CA LEU A 156 13.88 -11.11 7.54
C LEU A 156 14.54 -10.36 6.40
N VAL A 157 14.98 -11.11 5.39
CA VAL A 157 15.44 -10.53 4.12
C VAL A 157 14.72 -11.25 2.99
N GLY A 158 14.12 -10.48 2.08
CA GLY A 158 13.45 -11.00 0.90
C GLY A 158 14.42 -11.69 -0.05
N SER A 159 14.01 -12.82 -0.60
CA SER A 159 14.90 -13.67 -1.36
C SER A 159 14.18 -14.52 -2.40
N ALA A 160 14.96 -14.98 -3.40
CA ALA A 160 14.67 -16.16 -4.18
C ALA A 160 15.74 -17.22 -3.91
N LEU A 161 15.33 -18.47 -3.75
CA LEU A 161 16.24 -19.60 -3.58
C LEU A 161 16.68 -20.15 -4.94
N ALA A 162 17.82 -20.83 -4.97
CA ALA A 162 18.36 -21.44 -6.19
C ALA A 162 17.44 -22.51 -6.81
N ASP A 163 16.50 -23.06 -6.03
CA ASP A 163 15.48 -24.00 -6.50
C ASP A 163 14.23 -23.30 -7.09
N GLY A 164 14.23 -21.97 -7.19
CA GLY A 164 13.16 -21.17 -7.81
C GLY A 164 12.05 -20.73 -6.86
N ARG A 165 12.15 -21.01 -5.55
CA ARG A 165 11.15 -20.57 -4.57
C ARG A 165 11.45 -19.19 -4.02
N GLY A 166 10.40 -18.36 -3.86
CA GLY A 166 10.48 -17.18 -3.01
C GLY A 166 10.69 -17.56 -1.55
N ALA A 167 11.45 -16.78 -0.81
CA ALA A 167 11.74 -17.02 0.60
C ALA A 167 11.94 -15.73 1.40
N ALA A 168 11.60 -15.79 2.69
CA ALA A 168 12.01 -14.82 3.70
C ALA A 168 13.13 -15.46 4.53
N LEU A 169 14.36 -14.95 4.44
CA LEU A 169 15.53 -15.48 5.14
C LEU A 169 15.65 -14.88 6.53
N LEU A 170 15.86 -15.71 7.55
CA LEU A 170 15.99 -15.27 8.95
C LEU A 170 17.45 -15.06 9.34
N TYR A 171 17.69 -13.90 9.95
CA TYR A 171 18.91 -13.61 10.71
C TYR A 171 18.55 -13.28 12.15
N GLU A 172 19.47 -13.56 13.07
CA GLU A 172 19.35 -13.20 14.49
C GLU A 172 20.58 -12.46 14.97
N SER A 173 20.38 -11.54 15.89
CA SER A 173 21.43 -10.75 16.55
C SER A 173 21.09 -10.47 18.01
N ASP A 174 22.11 -10.36 18.86
CA ASP A 174 21.97 -9.92 20.24
C ASP A 174 22.29 -8.42 20.40
N ASP A 175 22.94 -7.78 19.40
CA ASP A 175 23.54 -6.44 19.51
C ASP A 175 23.26 -5.51 18.32
N LEU A 176 22.48 -5.94 17.31
CA LEU A 176 22.20 -5.24 16.05
C LEU A 176 23.43 -5.08 15.12
N GLU A 177 24.61 -5.55 15.54
CA GLU A 177 25.86 -5.44 14.80
C GLU A 177 26.28 -6.78 14.19
N ASN A 178 26.14 -7.85 14.97
CA ASN A 178 26.56 -9.18 14.57
C ASN A 178 25.33 -10.05 14.25
N TRP A 179 25.13 -10.35 12.98
CA TRP A 179 23.97 -11.11 12.49
C TRP A 179 24.33 -12.52 12.06
N VAL A 180 23.59 -13.48 12.54
CA VAL A 180 23.77 -14.91 12.22
C VAL A 180 22.62 -15.40 11.34
N HIS A 181 22.93 -15.82 10.11
CA HIS A 181 21.94 -16.44 9.22
C HIS A 181 21.43 -17.77 9.78
N ARG A 182 20.10 -17.94 9.82
CA ARG A 182 19.42 -19.13 10.34
C ARG A 182 18.74 -19.97 9.26
N GLY A 183 18.83 -19.56 8.00
CA GLY A 183 18.13 -20.17 6.87
C GLY A 183 16.75 -19.54 6.64
N PRO A 184 15.91 -20.13 5.78
CA PRO A 184 14.58 -19.63 5.52
C PRO A 184 13.70 -19.63 6.78
N PHE A 185 13.11 -18.48 7.12
CA PHE A 185 12.03 -18.40 8.08
C PHE A 185 10.77 -19.07 7.50
N HIS A 186 10.49 -18.73 6.23
CA HIS A 186 9.47 -19.37 5.40
C HIS A 186 9.90 -19.34 3.94
N ALA A 187 9.41 -20.29 3.16
CA ALA A 187 9.63 -20.35 1.71
C ALA A 187 8.38 -20.90 1.02
N GLY A 188 8.16 -20.48 -0.21
CA GLY A 188 7.09 -20.95 -1.07
C GLY A 188 7.16 -22.47 -1.34
N SER A 189 6.12 -23.00 -1.96
CA SER A 189 6.02 -24.44 -2.30
C SER A 189 6.61 -24.69 -3.68
N LEU A 190 7.33 -25.81 -3.85
CA LEU A 190 7.78 -26.31 -5.16
C LEU A 190 6.64 -26.90 -6.00
N ALA A 191 5.49 -27.16 -5.39
CA ALA A 191 4.38 -27.86 -6.05
C ALA A 191 3.47 -26.94 -6.85
N ALA A 192 3.57 -25.62 -6.70
CA ALA A 192 2.77 -24.65 -7.43
C ALA A 192 3.52 -24.23 -8.70
N THR A 193 2.92 -24.44 -9.86
CA THR A 193 3.47 -24.00 -11.17
C THR A 193 3.49 -22.49 -11.35
N ASP A 194 2.84 -21.75 -10.44
CA ASP A 194 2.71 -20.31 -10.42
C ASP A 194 3.41 -19.66 -9.21
N ASP A 195 4.33 -20.39 -8.53
CA ASP A 195 5.08 -19.82 -7.42
C ASP A 195 5.98 -18.68 -7.92
N PRO A 196 5.95 -17.53 -7.26
CA PRO A 196 6.79 -16.40 -7.63
C PRO A 196 8.27 -16.76 -7.46
N VAL A 197 9.10 -16.24 -8.36
CA VAL A 197 10.55 -16.51 -8.36
C VAL A 197 11.27 -15.78 -7.23
N GLY A 198 10.65 -14.77 -6.63
CA GLY A 198 11.21 -14.06 -5.51
C GLY A 198 10.15 -13.41 -4.61
N TRP A 199 10.50 -13.21 -3.35
CA TRP A 199 9.73 -12.46 -2.38
C TRP A 199 10.46 -11.17 -2.01
N GLU A 200 9.79 -10.05 -2.21
CA GLU A 200 10.21 -8.71 -1.80
C GLU A 200 9.49 -8.29 -0.53
N CYS A 201 10.04 -7.29 0.17
CA CYS A 201 9.42 -6.60 1.29
C CYS A 201 8.76 -7.53 2.32
N PRO A 202 9.44 -8.58 2.85
CA PRO A 202 8.84 -9.44 3.85
C PRO A 202 8.53 -8.66 5.11
N GLN A 203 7.31 -8.83 5.65
CA GLN A 203 6.86 -8.18 6.89
C GLN A 203 6.27 -9.24 7.82
N TYR A 204 6.47 -9.09 9.12
CA TYR A 204 5.98 -10.06 10.09
C TYR A 204 5.27 -9.39 11.27
N ALA A 205 4.00 -9.75 11.45
CA ALA A 205 3.17 -9.30 12.57
C ALA A 205 2.83 -10.47 13.50
N THR A 206 2.82 -10.22 14.81
CA THR A 206 2.46 -11.22 15.82
C THR A 206 1.13 -10.88 16.48
N PHE A 207 0.27 -11.91 16.66
CA PHE A 207 -1.04 -11.86 17.29
C PHE A 207 -1.13 -12.98 18.34
N GLY A 208 -0.59 -12.73 19.55
CA GLY A 208 -0.41 -13.76 20.56
C GLY A 208 0.60 -14.82 20.12
N ASP A 209 0.16 -16.08 20.03
CA ASP A 209 0.97 -17.21 19.56
C ASP A 209 0.91 -17.43 18.05
N ARG A 210 0.15 -16.60 17.34
CA ARG A 210 0.01 -16.65 15.87
C ARG A 210 0.80 -15.55 15.20
N GLY A 211 1.20 -15.79 13.96
CA GLY A 211 1.91 -14.85 13.13
C GLY A 211 1.23 -14.65 11.77
N VAL A 212 1.44 -13.48 11.22
CA VAL A 212 1.07 -13.10 9.85
C VAL A 212 2.36 -12.68 9.13
N LEU A 213 2.75 -13.43 8.11
CA LEU A 213 3.87 -13.09 7.23
C LEU A 213 3.29 -12.54 5.93
N VAL A 214 3.67 -11.33 5.59
CA VAL A 214 3.30 -10.64 4.35
C VAL A 214 4.51 -10.62 3.44
N VAL A 215 4.33 -10.96 2.17
CA VAL A 215 5.39 -10.94 1.14
C VAL A 215 4.84 -10.37 -0.15
N SER A 216 5.68 -9.67 -0.88
CA SER A 216 5.38 -9.13 -2.21
C SER A 216 5.99 -10.03 -3.27
N ASP A 217 5.13 -10.60 -4.13
CA ASP A 217 5.51 -11.60 -5.10
C ASP A 217 6.12 -10.93 -6.34
N TRP A 218 7.32 -11.34 -6.71
CA TRP A 218 8.08 -10.80 -7.82
C TRP A 218 8.49 -11.91 -8.80
N THR A 219 8.36 -11.66 -10.10
CA THR A 219 8.78 -12.57 -11.14
C THR A 219 9.81 -11.91 -12.06
N PRO A 220 10.77 -12.66 -12.65
CA PRO A 220 11.78 -12.08 -13.54
C PRO A 220 11.20 -11.49 -14.81
N ASP A 221 10.11 -12.05 -15.32
CA ASP A 221 9.52 -11.66 -16.61
C ASP A 221 8.58 -10.46 -16.48
N ASP A 222 7.75 -10.43 -15.39
CA ASP A 222 6.70 -9.42 -15.22
C ASP A 222 7.02 -8.40 -14.11
N GLY A 223 8.06 -8.66 -13.27
CA GLY A 223 8.41 -7.82 -12.12
C GLY A 223 7.43 -7.96 -10.95
N PRO A 224 7.04 -6.85 -10.29
CA PRO A 224 6.05 -6.83 -9.22
C PRO A 224 4.70 -7.40 -9.67
N SER A 225 4.12 -8.30 -8.87
CA SER A 225 2.87 -8.99 -9.23
C SER A 225 1.75 -8.68 -8.25
N HIS A 226 1.76 -9.30 -7.09
CA HIS A 226 0.74 -9.11 -6.06
C HIS A 226 1.34 -9.34 -4.67
N VAL A 227 0.55 -9.11 -3.64
CA VAL A 227 0.96 -9.33 -2.26
C VAL A 227 0.21 -10.52 -1.69
N THR A 228 0.96 -11.46 -1.14
CA THR A 228 0.41 -12.63 -0.44
C THR A 228 0.62 -12.55 1.06
N VAL A 229 -0.31 -13.14 1.79
CA VAL A 229 -0.25 -13.25 3.23
C VAL A 229 -0.34 -14.71 3.66
N HIS A 230 0.58 -15.10 4.53
CA HIS A 230 0.62 -16.42 5.16
C HIS A 230 0.24 -16.28 6.62
N THR A 231 -0.66 -17.12 7.10
CA THR A 231 -1.02 -17.20 8.52
C THR A 231 -0.47 -18.47 9.13
N GLY A 232 0.04 -18.39 10.35
CA GLY A 232 0.70 -19.56 10.94
C GLY A 232 1.21 -19.30 12.34
N ARG A 233 2.18 -20.12 12.73
CA ARG A 233 2.89 -20.03 14.01
C ARG A 233 4.38 -20.16 13.79
N GLU A 234 5.14 -19.57 14.70
CA GLU A 234 6.56 -19.82 14.77
C GLU A 234 6.83 -21.08 15.61
N GLU A 235 7.59 -22.00 15.05
CA GLU A 235 8.04 -23.22 15.68
C GLU A 235 9.55 -23.40 15.40
N GLU A 236 10.36 -23.49 16.45
CA GLU A 236 11.81 -23.68 16.37
C GLU A 236 12.53 -22.66 15.45
N GLY A 237 12.11 -21.39 15.50
CA GLY A 237 12.67 -20.31 14.66
C GLY A 237 12.27 -20.38 13.18
N ARG A 238 11.20 -21.08 12.87
CA ARG A 238 10.63 -21.19 11.52
C ARG A 238 9.14 -20.87 11.54
N PHE A 239 8.69 -20.18 10.53
CA PHE A 239 7.26 -19.96 10.34
C PHE A 239 6.62 -21.17 9.68
N ARG A 240 5.59 -21.71 10.34
CA ARG A 240 4.76 -22.81 9.85
C ARG A 240 3.40 -22.28 9.47
N SER A 241 3.15 -22.24 8.15
CA SER A 241 1.83 -21.84 7.64
C SER A 241 0.78 -22.88 8.05
N THR A 242 -0.37 -22.38 8.56
CA THR A 242 -1.51 -23.22 8.98
C THR A 242 -2.63 -23.27 7.95
N ALA A 243 -2.54 -22.45 6.90
CA ALA A 243 -3.51 -22.38 5.80
C ALA A 243 -2.77 -22.02 4.49
N PRO A 244 -3.35 -22.28 3.32
CA PRO A 244 -2.85 -21.76 2.06
C PRO A 244 -2.74 -20.23 2.12
N PRO A 245 -1.75 -19.63 1.42
CA PRO A 245 -1.63 -18.17 1.34
C PRO A 245 -2.84 -17.56 0.63
N VAL A 246 -3.17 -16.33 1.00
CA VAL A 246 -4.25 -15.57 0.37
C VAL A 246 -3.74 -14.20 -0.09
N ARG A 247 -4.40 -13.59 -1.05
CA ARG A 247 -4.09 -12.20 -1.44
C ARG A 247 -4.41 -11.24 -0.30
N LEU A 248 -3.48 -10.33 -0.05
CA LEU A 248 -3.66 -9.27 0.93
C LEU A 248 -4.60 -8.17 0.41
N ASP A 249 -4.42 -7.74 -0.84
CA ASP A 249 -5.26 -6.78 -1.53
C ASP A 249 -5.69 -7.37 -2.89
N HIS A 250 -6.96 -7.26 -3.22
CA HIS A 250 -7.55 -7.84 -4.44
C HIS A 250 -7.55 -6.86 -5.62
N GLY A 251 -7.12 -5.62 -5.39
CA GLY A 251 -6.98 -4.61 -6.43
C GLY A 251 -5.75 -4.82 -7.31
N PRO A 252 -5.76 -4.20 -8.50
CA PRO A 252 -4.62 -4.28 -9.41
C PRO A 252 -3.46 -3.37 -9.02
N ASP A 253 -3.73 -2.35 -8.20
CA ASP A 253 -2.81 -1.22 -8.01
C ASP A 253 -2.33 -1.11 -6.56
N PHE A 254 -1.86 -2.26 -6.00
CA PHE A 254 -1.35 -2.36 -4.64
C PHE A 254 -0.12 -3.28 -4.57
N TYR A 255 0.97 -2.80 -3.96
CA TYR A 255 2.21 -3.58 -3.81
C TYR A 255 3.04 -3.14 -2.60
N ALA A 256 4.08 -3.94 -2.26
CA ALA A 256 5.16 -3.67 -1.32
C ALA A 256 4.71 -3.07 0.03
N PRO A 257 3.73 -3.65 0.74
CA PRO A 257 3.28 -3.08 1.99
C PRO A 257 4.34 -3.13 3.07
N ALA A 258 4.33 -2.12 3.95
CA ALA A 258 5.15 -2.06 5.15
C ALA A 258 4.27 -1.97 6.40
N LEU A 259 4.68 -2.70 7.45
CA LEU A 259 4.01 -2.77 8.74
C LEU A 259 4.63 -1.84 9.77
N LEU A 260 3.79 -1.25 10.60
CA LEU A 260 4.15 -0.53 11.80
C LEU A 260 3.47 -1.18 13.01
N LYS A 261 4.26 -1.57 14.01
CA LYS A 261 3.71 -1.93 15.31
C LYS A 261 3.36 -0.65 16.06
N ALA A 262 2.06 -0.38 16.23
CA ALA A 262 1.61 0.81 16.94
C ALA A 262 1.97 0.75 18.45
N PRO A 263 2.00 1.90 19.14
CA PRO A 263 2.27 1.92 20.58
C PRO A 263 1.21 1.20 21.41
N GLU A 264 -0.02 1.09 20.90
CA GLU A 264 -1.08 0.29 21.52
C GLU A 264 -0.80 -1.20 21.36
N GLU A 265 -0.93 -1.95 22.43
CA GLU A 265 -0.67 -3.38 22.45
C GLU A 265 -1.53 -4.13 21.42
N GLY A 266 -0.88 -4.98 20.65
CA GLY A 266 -1.53 -5.83 19.64
C GLY A 266 -2.01 -5.13 18.38
N ARG A 267 -1.78 -3.81 18.24
CA ARG A 267 -2.21 -3.05 17.08
C ARG A 267 -1.11 -2.97 16.03
N TRP A 268 -1.46 -3.35 14.80
CA TRP A 268 -0.59 -3.26 13.63
C TRP A 268 -1.21 -2.37 12.59
N LEU A 269 -0.42 -1.44 12.07
CA LEU A 269 -0.77 -0.58 10.96
C LEU A 269 0.00 -1.00 9.71
N LEU A 270 -0.62 -0.77 8.55
CA LEU A 270 -0.07 -1.14 7.25
C LEU A 270 -0.29 -0.01 6.26
N TRP A 271 0.70 0.27 5.42
CA TRP A 271 0.61 1.06 4.19
C TRP A 271 1.12 0.23 3.03
N GLY A 272 0.58 0.45 1.84
CA GLY A 272 1.10 -0.12 0.60
C GLY A 272 1.40 0.97 -0.41
N TRP A 273 2.15 0.62 -1.44
CA TRP A 273 2.32 1.46 -2.62
C TRP A 273 1.16 1.21 -3.58
N SER A 274 0.49 2.28 -4.01
CA SER A 274 -0.45 2.25 -5.11
C SER A 274 0.20 2.87 -6.33
N TRP A 275 0.54 2.01 -7.30
CA TRP A 275 1.19 2.43 -8.54
C TRP A 275 0.23 3.08 -9.53
N GLU A 276 0.74 3.59 -10.65
CA GLU A 276 -0.06 4.25 -11.67
C GLU A 276 -0.88 3.24 -12.50
N ALA A 277 -2.09 3.65 -12.89
CA ALA A 277 -2.93 2.95 -13.85
C ALA A 277 -3.26 3.85 -15.05
N ARG A 278 -2.30 4.69 -15.44
CA ARG A 278 -2.24 5.49 -16.66
C ARG A 278 -0.88 5.34 -17.28
N ASP A 279 -0.76 5.67 -18.56
CA ASP A 279 0.51 5.56 -19.27
C ASP A 279 1.55 6.60 -18.81
N ASP A 280 2.82 6.32 -19.13
CA ASP A 280 3.95 7.16 -18.72
C ASP A 280 3.85 8.58 -19.29
N SER A 281 3.25 8.77 -20.48
CA SER A 281 3.12 10.09 -21.09
C SER A 281 2.23 10.99 -20.25
N TRP A 282 1.12 10.47 -19.74
CA TRP A 282 0.23 11.20 -18.86
C TRP A 282 0.85 11.45 -17.47
N ALA A 283 1.55 10.47 -16.93
CA ALA A 283 2.29 10.68 -15.67
C ALA A 283 3.34 11.80 -15.82
N HIS A 284 4.03 11.87 -16.96
CA HIS A 284 4.98 12.95 -17.27
C HIS A 284 4.30 14.33 -17.38
N GLU A 285 3.15 14.41 -18.04
CA GLU A 285 2.35 15.65 -18.10
C GLU A 285 1.92 16.12 -16.71
N ALA A 286 1.50 15.19 -15.85
CA ALA A 286 1.08 15.45 -14.49
C ALA A 286 2.23 15.80 -13.54
N GLY A 287 3.44 15.33 -13.83
CA GLY A 287 4.65 15.57 -13.03
C GLY A 287 4.75 14.75 -11.75
N TRP A 288 4.00 13.64 -11.63
CA TRP A 288 4.01 12.77 -10.46
C TRP A 288 3.55 11.33 -10.81
N ALA A 289 4.04 10.36 -10.04
CA ALA A 289 3.65 8.97 -10.16
C ALA A 289 3.72 8.25 -8.80
N GLY A 290 2.72 7.41 -8.52
CA GLY A 290 2.58 6.64 -7.29
C GLY A 290 2.01 7.43 -6.12
N THR A 291 1.43 6.70 -5.16
CA THR A 291 0.98 7.22 -3.86
C THR A 291 1.02 6.09 -2.83
N LEU A 292 1.10 6.40 -1.55
CA LEU A 292 0.86 5.40 -0.51
C LEU A 292 -0.65 5.22 -0.31
N THR A 293 -1.09 4.03 0.12
CA THR A 293 -2.47 3.83 0.59
C THR A 293 -2.70 4.59 1.89
N LEU A 294 -3.95 4.70 2.32
CA LEU A 294 -4.27 5.14 3.67
C LEU A 294 -3.72 4.14 4.70
N PRO A 295 -3.46 4.58 5.96
CA PRO A 295 -3.13 3.66 7.04
C PRO A 295 -4.28 2.68 7.28
N ARG A 296 -3.95 1.38 7.33
CA ARG A 296 -4.90 0.29 7.57
C ARG A 296 -4.54 -0.46 8.85
N GLU A 297 -5.52 -0.83 9.64
CA GLU A 297 -5.34 -1.76 10.74
C GLU A 297 -5.36 -3.18 10.20
N LEU A 298 -4.28 -3.93 10.47
CA LEU A 298 -4.19 -5.36 10.16
C LEU A 298 -4.74 -6.15 11.35
N THR A 299 -5.65 -7.08 11.08
CA THR A 299 -6.27 -7.93 12.09
C THR A 299 -6.16 -9.40 11.74
N LEU A 300 -6.20 -10.26 12.74
CA LEU A 300 -6.23 -11.71 12.58
C LEU A 300 -7.35 -12.30 13.42
N ALA A 301 -8.41 -12.78 12.77
CA ALA A 301 -9.54 -13.41 13.41
C ALA A 301 -9.18 -14.80 13.97
N ASP A 302 -10.02 -15.35 14.86
CA ASP A 302 -9.77 -16.65 15.51
C ASP A 302 -9.72 -17.81 14.51
N ASP A 303 -10.44 -17.72 13.41
CA ASP A 303 -10.43 -18.71 12.32
C ASP A 303 -9.21 -18.60 11.40
N GLY A 304 -8.31 -17.64 11.63
CA GLY A 304 -7.11 -17.40 10.84
C GLY A 304 -7.34 -16.42 9.67
N THR A 305 -8.52 -15.84 9.52
CA THR A 305 -8.78 -14.83 8.49
C THR A 305 -8.02 -13.55 8.81
N VAL A 306 -7.25 -13.07 7.84
CA VAL A 306 -6.59 -11.76 7.90
C VAL A 306 -7.55 -10.70 7.40
N GLY A 307 -7.73 -9.65 8.17
CA GLY A 307 -8.55 -8.50 7.80
C GLY A 307 -7.73 -7.21 7.74
N GLN A 308 -8.21 -6.28 6.94
CA GLN A 308 -7.71 -4.90 6.87
C GLN A 308 -8.88 -3.93 6.97
N HIS A 309 -8.71 -2.92 7.78
CA HIS A 309 -9.70 -1.85 7.96
C HIS A 309 -9.00 -0.50 7.93
N PRO A 310 -9.62 0.57 7.38
CA PRO A 310 -9.05 1.90 7.49
C PRO A 310 -8.79 2.25 8.96
N ALA A 311 -7.62 2.77 9.27
CA ALA A 311 -7.29 3.18 10.64
C ALA A 311 -8.40 4.07 11.22
N ARG A 312 -8.74 3.83 12.48
CA ARG A 312 -9.89 4.50 13.13
C ARG A 312 -9.74 6.03 13.18
N GLU A 313 -8.52 6.53 13.22
CA GLU A 313 -8.17 7.95 13.22
C GLU A 313 -8.69 8.66 11.97
N LEU A 314 -8.78 7.97 10.82
CA LEU A 314 -9.28 8.52 9.57
C LEU A 314 -10.73 9.01 9.64
N LEU A 315 -11.50 8.60 10.66
CA LEU A 315 -12.84 9.12 10.89
C LEU A 315 -12.81 10.62 11.24
N ALA A 316 -11.71 11.13 11.79
CA ALA A 316 -11.55 12.55 12.09
C ALA A 316 -11.41 13.42 10.81
N LEU A 317 -11.10 12.82 9.66
CA LEU A 317 -11.09 13.52 8.37
C LEU A 317 -12.51 13.77 7.82
N ARG A 318 -13.54 13.13 8.37
CA ARG A 318 -14.92 13.32 7.92
C ARG A 318 -15.41 14.73 8.27
N GLY A 319 -15.68 15.51 7.24
CA GLY A 319 -16.27 16.84 7.32
C GLY A 319 -17.78 16.80 7.12
N GLU A 320 -18.30 17.62 6.19
CA GLU A 320 -19.72 17.68 5.88
C GLU A 320 -20.26 16.35 5.39
N ARG A 321 -21.43 15.96 5.93
CA ARG A 321 -22.17 14.81 5.41
C ARG A 321 -22.88 15.20 4.12
N LEU A 322 -22.43 14.61 3.01
CA LEU A 322 -22.92 14.87 1.66
C LEU A 322 -24.23 14.14 1.36
N LEU A 323 -24.32 12.88 1.79
CA LEU A 323 -25.43 12.00 1.50
C LEU A 323 -25.87 11.18 2.72
N HIS A 324 -27.18 10.97 2.80
CA HIS A 324 -27.79 9.89 3.58
C HIS A 324 -29.04 9.42 2.82
N ARG A 325 -29.02 8.22 2.30
CA ARG A 325 -30.08 7.64 1.48
C ARG A 325 -30.30 6.17 1.82
N THR A 326 -31.56 5.78 1.87
CA THR A 326 -31.98 4.39 2.02
C THR A 326 -33.10 4.12 1.03
N GLY A 327 -33.06 2.98 0.36
CA GLY A 327 -34.08 2.61 -0.62
C GLY A 327 -33.88 1.22 -1.17
N CYS A 328 -34.80 0.82 -2.03
CA CYS A 328 -34.72 -0.39 -2.82
C CYS A 328 -34.96 -0.07 -4.30
N ILE A 329 -34.26 -0.75 -5.18
CA ILE A 329 -34.25 -0.54 -6.62
C ILE A 329 -35.09 -1.66 -7.24
N ALA A 330 -36.29 -1.33 -7.70
CA ALA A 330 -37.21 -2.28 -8.34
C ALA A 330 -37.27 -2.13 -9.87
N GLU A 331 -36.68 -1.06 -10.38
CA GLU A 331 -36.64 -0.73 -11.81
C GLU A 331 -35.20 -0.89 -12.33
N PRO A 332 -34.99 -1.22 -13.61
CA PRO A 332 -33.66 -1.40 -14.18
C PRO A 332 -32.85 -0.08 -14.31
N GLU A 333 -33.52 1.06 -14.22
CA GLU A 333 -32.88 2.37 -14.31
C GLU A 333 -32.13 2.70 -13.01
N PRO A 334 -30.90 3.21 -13.09
CA PRO A 334 -30.16 3.64 -11.91
C PRO A 334 -30.87 4.75 -11.13
N VAL A 335 -30.86 4.64 -9.82
CA VAL A 335 -31.44 5.65 -8.90
C VAL A 335 -30.37 6.67 -8.53
N GLU A 336 -30.62 7.94 -8.83
CA GLU A 336 -29.73 9.03 -8.43
C GLU A 336 -29.78 9.25 -6.92
N LEU A 337 -28.61 9.19 -6.25
CA LEU A 337 -28.51 9.40 -4.81
C LEU A 337 -28.13 10.83 -4.44
N GLY A 338 -27.34 11.50 -5.29
CA GLY A 338 -26.91 12.88 -5.14
C GLY A 338 -25.43 13.10 -5.43
N GLN A 339 -24.99 14.34 -5.25
CA GLN A 339 -23.61 14.73 -5.53
C GLN A 339 -22.66 14.36 -4.38
N VAL A 340 -21.41 14.10 -4.74
CA VAL A 340 -20.28 13.90 -3.80
C VAL A 340 -19.09 14.77 -4.21
N SER A 341 -18.19 15.01 -3.26
CA SER A 341 -16.90 15.66 -3.54
C SER A 341 -15.93 14.71 -4.28
N HIS A 342 -14.82 15.23 -4.78
CA HIS A 342 -13.79 14.41 -5.40
C HIS A 342 -12.96 13.60 -4.38
N THR A 343 -13.14 13.92 -3.10
CA THR A 343 -12.49 13.24 -1.97
C THR A 343 -13.55 12.99 -0.91
N PHE A 344 -13.92 11.74 -0.68
CA PHE A 344 -15.00 11.37 0.24
C PHE A 344 -14.80 10.01 0.88
N ASP A 345 -15.41 9.81 2.02
CA ASP A 345 -15.55 8.54 2.74
C ASP A 345 -17.02 8.13 2.74
N LEU A 346 -17.31 6.94 2.27
CA LEU A 346 -18.66 6.41 2.12
C LEU A 346 -18.77 5.10 2.89
N THR A 347 -19.86 4.97 3.64
CA THR A 347 -20.30 3.68 4.19
C THR A 347 -21.60 3.27 3.50
N THR A 348 -21.71 2.01 3.16
CA THR A 348 -22.92 1.46 2.53
C THR A 348 -23.22 0.06 3.02
N THR A 349 -24.49 -0.22 3.09
CA THR A 349 -25.02 -1.58 3.26
C THR A 349 -25.83 -1.90 2.00
N LEU A 350 -25.39 -2.93 1.28
CA LEU A 350 -26.09 -3.43 0.08
C LEU A 350 -26.72 -4.77 0.38
N THR A 351 -28.00 -4.92 0.08
CA THR A 351 -28.69 -6.22 0.08
C THR A 351 -28.96 -6.58 -1.38
N PRO A 352 -28.20 -7.54 -1.94
CA PRO A 352 -28.27 -7.81 -3.37
C PRO A 352 -29.62 -8.49 -3.76
N ASP A 353 -30.08 -8.18 -4.97
CA ASP A 353 -31.08 -8.99 -5.66
C ASP A 353 -30.50 -10.39 -5.91
N PRO A 354 -31.16 -11.48 -5.48
CA PRO A 354 -30.65 -12.84 -5.65
C PRO A 354 -30.41 -13.27 -7.11
N THR A 355 -31.02 -12.58 -8.07
CA THR A 355 -31.06 -12.95 -9.49
C THR A 355 -30.29 -12.01 -10.40
N GLY A 356 -29.72 -10.93 -9.85
CA GLY A 356 -28.92 -9.95 -10.58
C GLY A 356 -27.87 -9.30 -9.71
N THR A 357 -27.13 -8.35 -10.27
CA THR A 357 -26.16 -7.56 -9.52
C THR A 357 -26.83 -6.37 -8.83
N THR A 358 -26.32 -5.96 -7.69
CA THR A 358 -26.74 -4.73 -6.99
C THR A 358 -25.50 -3.95 -6.60
N GLY A 359 -25.47 -2.65 -6.89
CA GLY A 359 -24.28 -1.88 -6.68
C GLY A 359 -24.45 -0.36 -6.64
N LEU A 360 -23.31 0.29 -6.54
CA LEU A 360 -23.16 1.74 -6.62
C LEU A 360 -22.32 2.10 -7.85
N ARG A 361 -22.66 3.20 -8.48
CA ARG A 361 -21.91 3.80 -9.56
C ARG A 361 -21.49 5.21 -9.18
N LEU A 362 -20.19 5.46 -9.22
CA LEU A 362 -19.62 6.81 -9.11
C LEU A 362 -19.53 7.40 -10.53
N VAL A 363 -20.46 8.27 -10.86
CA VAL A 363 -20.50 8.96 -12.15
C VAL A 363 -19.67 10.23 -12.07
N THR A 364 -18.74 10.40 -13.01
CA THR A 364 -17.73 11.49 -13.01
C THR A 364 -17.89 12.47 -14.16
N SER A 365 -18.74 12.14 -15.17
CA SER A 365 -19.09 13.05 -16.28
C SER A 365 -20.52 13.58 -16.21
N GLY A 366 -20.75 14.73 -16.80
CA GLY A 366 -22.09 15.37 -16.83
C GLY A 366 -23.12 14.53 -17.59
N ASP A 367 -22.72 13.88 -18.68
CA ASP A 367 -23.58 13.04 -19.52
C ASP A 367 -23.76 11.58 -19.01
N GLY A 368 -23.01 11.20 -17.97
CA GLY A 368 -23.09 9.86 -17.37
C GLY A 368 -22.32 8.76 -18.11
N THR A 369 -21.50 9.09 -19.11
CA THR A 369 -20.71 8.11 -19.87
C THR A 369 -19.46 7.66 -19.14
N GLU A 370 -18.95 8.46 -18.21
CA GLU A 370 -17.75 8.15 -17.40
C GLU A 370 -18.17 7.83 -15.98
N TYR A 371 -17.86 6.61 -15.53
CA TYR A 371 -18.20 6.12 -14.20
C TYR A 371 -17.33 4.95 -13.73
N LEU A 372 -17.17 4.81 -12.42
CA LEU A 372 -16.64 3.63 -11.74
C LEU A 372 -17.82 2.82 -11.18
N ASP A 373 -17.92 1.53 -11.52
CA ASP A 373 -18.99 0.63 -11.06
C ASP A 373 -18.49 -0.30 -9.96
N ILE A 374 -19.25 -0.41 -8.88
CA ILE A 374 -18.95 -1.27 -7.72
C ILE A 374 -20.19 -2.11 -7.42
N SER A 375 -20.15 -3.41 -7.71
CA SER A 375 -21.34 -4.27 -7.73
C SER A 375 -21.13 -5.56 -6.95
N LEU A 376 -22.15 -6.00 -6.21
CA LEU A 376 -22.25 -7.33 -5.66
C LEU A 376 -22.84 -8.27 -6.72
N ASP A 377 -22.19 -9.41 -6.95
CA ASP A 377 -22.66 -10.51 -7.79
C ASP A 377 -23.00 -11.72 -6.90
N PRO A 378 -24.29 -11.97 -6.60
CA PRO A 378 -24.72 -13.09 -5.79
C PRO A 378 -24.42 -14.44 -6.44
N ALA A 379 -24.50 -14.55 -7.76
CA ALA A 379 -24.25 -15.81 -8.47
C ALA A 379 -22.79 -16.24 -8.31
N ALA A 380 -21.87 -15.31 -8.45
CA ALA A 380 -20.45 -15.56 -8.26
C ALA A 380 -20.02 -15.51 -6.78
N GLY A 381 -20.76 -14.79 -5.90
CA GLY A 381 -20.38 -14.53 -4.51
C GLY A 381 -19.17 -13.62 -4.41
N ARG A 382 -19.20 -12.52 -5.16
CA ARG A 382 -18.09 -11.59 -5.30
C ARG A 382 -18.58 -10.14 -5.23
N LEU A 383 -17.70 -9.28 -4.76
CA LEU A 383 -17.76 -7.87 -5.06
C LEU A 383 -16.89 -7.63 -6.31
N THR A 384 -17.44 -6.93 -7.29
CA THR A 384 -16.77 -6.61 -8.55
C THR A 384 -16.64 -5.11 -8.69
N VAL A 385 -15.49 -4.65 -9.14
CA VAL A 385 -15.21 -3.23 -9.45
C VAL A 385 -14.77 -3.14 -10.90
N ASP A 386 -15.56 -2.40 -11.70
CA ASP A 386 -15.30 -2.19 -13.12
C ASP A 386 -14.88 -0.74 -13.36
N ARG A 387 -13.63 -0.56 -13.78
CA ARG A 387 -13.10 0.74 -14.22
C ARG A 387 -13.05 0.90 -15.74
N GLY A 388 -13.72 0.04 -16.48
CA GLY A 388 -13.75 0.08 -17.95
C GLY A 388 -14.35 1.37 -18.51
N HIS A 389 -15.18 2.06 -17.71
CA HIS A 389 -15.78 3.34 -18.04
C HIS A 389 -15.29 4.49 -17.14
N ALA A 390 -14.27 4.27 -16.32
CA ALA A 390 -13.85 5.26 -15.32
C ALA A 390 -12.90 6.35 -15.85
N SER A 391 -12.60 6.33 -17.15
CA SER A 391 -11.93 7.39 -17.89
C SER A 391 -12.37 7.39 -19.35
N LEU A 392 -12.54 8.57 -19.92
CA LEU A 392 -12.71 8.77 -21.36
C LEU A 392 -11.37 8.92 -22.10
N ASP A 393 -10.26 9.06 -21.37
CA ASP A 393 -8.91 9.07 -21.94
C ASP A 393 -8.37 7.63 -22.06
N VAL A 394 -8.03 7.24 -23.28
CA VAL A 394 -7.52 5.89 -23.61
C VAL A 394 -6.17 5.55 -22.96
N ARG A 395 -5.49 6.53 -22.40
CA ARG A 395 -4.24 6.37 -21.66
C ARG A 395 -4.46 5.85 -20.22
N ALA A 396 -5.70 5.90 -19.71
CA ALA A 396 -6.05 5.24 -18.45
C ALA A 396 -6.32 3.76 -18.69
N TRP A 397 -5.86 2.91 -17.77
CA TRP A 397 -6.05 1.47 -17.90
C TRP A 397 -7.45 1.06 -17.49
N ALA A 398 -8.12 0.33 -18.36
CA ALA A 398 -9.40 -0.31 -18.09
C ALA A 398 -9.20 -1.65 -17.36
N GLY A 399 -10.30 -2.22 -16.85
CA GLY A 399 -10.28 -3.56 -16.27
C GLY A 399 -11.40 -3.80 -15.28
N VAL A 400 -11.68 -5.09 -15.03
CA VAL A 400 -12.66 -5.57 -14.07
C VAL A 400 -11.93 -6.40 -13.02
N TYR A 401 -12.11 -6.06 -11.78
CA TYR A 401 -11.44 -6.69 -10.64
C TYR A 401 -12.47 -7.16 -9.63
N SER A 402 -12.15 -8.19 -8.87
CA SER A 402 -13.11 -8.71 -7.91
C SER A 402 -12.44 -9.31 -6.69
N LEU A 403 -13.16 -9.25 -5.57
CA LEU A 403 -12.79 -9.91 -4.34
C LEU A 403 -13.90 -10.88 -3.88
N PRO A 404 -13.56 -11.97 -3.16
CA PRO A 404 -14.53 -12.90 -2.63
C PRO A 404 -15.48 -12.21 -1.64
N CYS A 405 -16.79 -12.40 -1.83
CA CYS A 405 -17.83 -11.93 -0.93
C CYS A 405 -18.92 -13.02 -0.75
N PRO A 406 -18.65 -14.09 0.00
CA PRO A 406 -19.57 -15.20 0.15
C PRO A 406 -20.94 -14.80 0.72
N ALA A 407 -20.99 -13.75 1.54
CA ALA A 407 -22.24 -13.22 2.10
C ALA A 407 -23.22 -12.78 1.01
N ALA A 408 -22.75 -12.33 -0.15
CA ALA A 408 -23.60 -11.95 -1.28
C ALA A 408 -24.45 -13.12 -1.82
N LYS A 409 -24.01 -14.37 -1.64
CA LYS A 409 -24.75 -15.57 -2.07
C LYS A 409 -25.97 -15.88 -1.21
N VAL A 410 -26.03 -15.32 -0.01
CA VAL A 410 -27.11 -15.63 0.93
C VAL A 410 -28.25 -14.63 0.73
N PRO A 411 -29.43 -15.05 0.21
CA PRO A 411 -30.50 -14.12 -0.08
C PRO A 411 -30.93 -13.30 1.14
N GLY A 412 -31.11 -12.00 0.96
CA GLY A 412 -31.51 -11.07 2.02
C GLY A 412 -30.38 -10.72 3.01
N THR A 413 -29.19 -11.24 2.83
CA THR A 413 -28.04 -10.89 3.70
C THR A 413 -27.46 -9.55 3.27
N PRO A 414 -27.41 -8.55 4.17
CA PRO A 414 -26.75 -7.28 3.87
C PRO A 414 -25.24 -7.45 3.85
N VAL A 415 -24.59 -6.76 2.93
CA VAL A 415 -23.11 -6.64 2.81
C VAL A 415 -22.73 -5.23 3.13
N GLU A 416 -21.87 -5.05 4.12
CA GLU A 416 -21.37 -3.74 4.55
C GLU A 416 -20.05 -3.44 3.88
N LEU A 417 -19.94 -2.22 3.34
CA LEU A 417 -18.75 -1.68 2.68
C LEU A 417 -18.37 -0.33 3.27
N ARG A 418 -17.09 -0.05 3.33
CA ARG A 418 -16.55 1.29 3.42
C ARG A 418 -15.72 1.58 2.17
N ILE A 419 -15.94 2.70 1.53
CA ILE A 419 -15.28 3.11 0.29
C ILE A 419 -14.68 4.49 0.54
N VAL A 420 -13.36 4.60 0.39
CA VAL A 420 -12.68 5.89 0.44
C VAL A 420 -12.20 6.21 -0.96
N VAL A 421 -12.64 7.34 -1.46
CA VAL A 421 -12.23 7.87 -2.75
C VAL A 421 -11.47 9.17 -2.54
N ASP A 422 -10.29 9.25 -3.13
CA ASP A 422 -9.48 10.47 -3.13
C ASP A 422 -8.96 10.74 -4.53
N ARG A 423 -9.78 11.46 -5.30
CA ARG A 423 -9.52 11.86 -6.69
C ARG A 423 -9.24 10.67 -7.61
N SER A 424 -7.99 10.23 -7.70
CA SER A 424 -7.56 9.15 -8.60
C SER A 424 -7.36 7.79 -7.94
N ILE A 425 -7.70 7.64 -6.67
CA ILE A 425 -7.58 6.37 -5.94
C ILE A 425 -8.87 6.03 -5.22
N ALA A 426 -9.25 4.76 -5.27
CA ALA A 426 -10.36 4.21 -4.50
C ALA A 426 -9.88 2.99 -3.70
N GLU A 427 -10.15 2.99 -2.40
CA GLU A 427 -9.94 1.88 -1.50
C GLU A 427 -11.30 1.36 -1.03
N ILE A 428 -11.63 0.11 -1.35
CA ILE A 428 -12.93 -0.50 -1.09
C ILE A 428 -12.73 -1.63 -0.10
N TYR A 429 -13.38 -1.52 1.05
CA TYR A 429 -13.26 -2.42 2.19
C TYR A 429 -14.57 -3.14 2.44
N LEU A 430 -14.54 -4.48 2.49
CA LEU A 430 -15.63 -5.24 3.10
C LEU A 430 -15.52 -5.18 4.63
N ALA A 431 -16.64 -5.18 5.34
CA ALA A 431 -16.63 -5.28 6.80
C ALA A 431 -15.93 -6.54 7.33
N THR A 432 -15.82 -7.58 6.50
CA THR A 432 -15.09 -8.82 6.78
C THR A 432 -13.57 -8.70 6.61
N GLY A 433 -13.06 -7.51 6.21
CA GLY A 433 -11.64 -7.19 6.17
C GLY A 433 -10.94 -7.42 4.83
N GLN A 434 -11.63 -7.91 3.80
CA GLN A 434 -11.07 -7.93 2.44
C GLN A 434 -11.07 -6.54 1.86
N VAL A 435 -10.05 -6.24 1.05
CA VAL A 435 -9.86 -4.91 0.45
C VAL A 435 -9.49 -5.02 -1.02
N LEU A 436 -9.91 -4.01 -1.79
CA LEU A 436 -9.56 -3.83 -3.18
C LEU A 436 -9.14 -2.37 -3.40
N THR A 437 -7.90 -2.17 -3.80
CA THR A 437 -7.31 -0.87 -4.12
C THR A 437 -7.16 -0.71 -5.60
N LEU A 438 -7.62 0.42 -6.14
CA LEU A 438 -7.44 0.73 -7.55
C LEU A 438 -7.24 2.22 -7.80
N ARG A 439 -6.57 2.51 -8.92
CA ARG A 439 -6.46 3.86 -9.49
C ARG A 439 -7.43 4.03 -10.65
N PHE A 440 -7.95 5.24 -10.80
CA PHE A 440 -8.80 5.64 -11.92
C PHE A 440 -8.61 7.14 -12.21
N TYR A 441 -8.82 7.56 -13.47
CA TYR A 441 -8.44 8.90 -13.90
C TYR A 441 -9.56 9.52 -14.72
N PRO A 442 -10.66 10.00 -14.08
CA PRO A 442 -11.76 10.62 -14.80
C PRO A 442 -11.35 11.96 -15.41
N VAL A 443 -11.77 12.21 -16.64
CA VAL A 443 -11.53 13.46 -17.38
C VAL A 443 -12.81 14.23 -17.67
N GLY A 444 -13.96 13.69 -17.27
CA GLY A 444 -15.27 14.36 -17.39
C GLY A 444 -15.36 15.64 -16.56
N ASP A 445 -16.12 16.61 -17.06
CA ASP A 445 -16.26 17.96 -16.51
C ASP A 445 -17.51 18.14 -15.60
N GLY A 446 -18.22 17.05 -15.30
CA GLY A 446 -19.41 17.06 -14.45
C GLY A 446 -19.14 17.04 -12.96
N PRO A 447 -20.09 17.47 -12.13
CA PRO A 447 -20.03 17.18 -10.71
C PRO A 447 -20.11 15.66 -10.49
N TRP A 448 -19.29 15.14 -9.59
CA TRP A 448 -19.36 13.73 -9.24
C TRP A 448 -20.64 13.44 -8.48
N ARG A 449 -21.28 12.33 -8.82
CA ARG A 449 -22.54 11.90 -8.20
C ARG A 449 -22.58 10.39 -8.03
N LEU A 450 -23.34 9.95 -7.06
CA LEU A 450 -23.57 8.52 -6.81
C LEU A 450 -24.93 8.12 -7.34
N GLN A 451 -24.96 6.94 -7.94
CA GLN A 451 -26.17 6.22 -8.33
C GLN A 451 -26.18 4.84 -7.70
N ALA A 452 -27.35 4.33 -7.35
CA ALA A 452 -27.55 2.93 -7.01
C ALA A 452 -28.24 2.21 -8.17
N HIS A 453 -27.84 0.98 -8.45
CA HIS A 453 -28.42 0.19 -9.54
C HIS A 453 -28.61 -1.27 -9.16
N SER A 454 -29.53 -1.95 -9.87
CA SER A 454 -29.76 -3.38 -9.77
C SER A 454 -30.16 -3.90 -11.15
N THR A 455 -29.67 -5.08 -11.53
CA THR A 455 -29.92 -5.67 -12.87
C THR A 455 -30.92 -6.80 -12.84
N GLY A 456 -31.31 -7.30 -11.68
CA GLY A 456 -32.28 -8.38 -11.54
C GLY A 456 -33.74 -7.90 -11.49
N PRO A 457 -34.72 -8.80 -11.71
CA PRO A 457 -36.14 -8.48 -11.59
C PRO A 457 -36.63 -8.32 -10.15
N GLY A 458 -35.84 -8.67 -9.16
CA GLY A 458 -36.09 -8.42 -7.75
C GLY A 458 -35.58 -7.06 -7.30
N ALA A 459 -35.80 -6.73 -6.03
CA ALA A 459 -35.36 -5.46 -5.49
C ALA A 459 -34.00 -5.61 -4.78
N GLY A 460 -32.95 -5.00 -5.34
CA GLY A 460 -31.73 -4.71 -4.59
C GLY A 460 -31.97 -3.53 -3.64
N CYS A 461 -31.51 -3.62 -2.39
CA CYS A 461 -31.71 -2.55 -1.42
C CYS A 461 -30.36 -1.97 -0.96
N PHE A 462 -30.37 -0.71 -0.55
CA PHE A 462 -29.18 0.01 -0.11
C PHE A 462 -29.45 0.96 1.05
N THR A 463 -28.43 1.17 1.86
CA THR A 463 -28.26 2.34 2.73
C THR A 463 -26.90 2.92 2.43
N VAL A 464 -26.85 4.23 2.17
CA VAL A 464 -25.61 4.94 1.82
C VAL A 464 -25.48 6.19 2.67
N GLU A 465 -24.32 6.36 3.28
CA GLU A 465 -23.88 7.61 3.90
C GLU A 465 -22.53 8.01 3.33
N ALA A 466 -22.35 9.28 2.98
CA ALA A 466 -21.10 9.82 2.47
C ALA A 466 -20.74 11.14 3.14
N TRP A 467 -19.47 11.32 3.41
CA TRP A 467 -18.89 12.53 3.98
C TRP A 467 -17.78 13.05 3.09
N ALA A 468 -17.73 14.37 2.90
CA ALA A 468 -16.52 14.99 2.36
C ALA A 468 -15.36 14.70 3.31
N LEU A 469 -14.19 14.41 2.75
CA LEU A 469 -12.96 14.37 3.55
C LEU A 469 -12.29 15.74 3.53
N ASP A 470 -11.97 16.23 4.71
CA ASP A 470 -11.07 17.36 4.87
C ASP A 470 -9.64 16.87 4.64
N PRO A 471 -8.87 17.46 3.72
CA PRO A 471 -7.49 17.05 3.46
C PRO A 471 -6.57 17.04 4.69
N GLY A 472 -7.04 17.51 5.85
CA GLY A 472 -6.22 17.62 7.06
C GLY A 472 -5.01 18.52 6.84
N GLY A 473 -4.11 18.51 7.78
CA GLY A 473 -2.88 19.27 7.65
C GLY A 473 -1.74 18.45 7.05
N ILE A 474 -1.78 18.07 5.77
CA ILE A 474 -0.52 17.63 5.13
C ILE A 474 0.29 18.89 4.83
N HIS A 475 1.16 19.26 5.77
CA HIS A 475 2.08 20.37 5.59
C HIS A 475 3.26 19.89 4.71
N GLN A 476 3.16 20.21 3.43
CA GLN A 476 4.21 19.93 2.45
C GLN A 476 5.03 21.20 2.26
N GLU A 477 6.21 21.24 2.86
CA GLU A 477 7.22 22.18 2.39
C GLU A 477 7.85 21.65 1.10
N PRO A 478 8.20 22.51 0.11
CA PRO A 478 8.95 22.07 -1.04
C PRO A 478 10.26 21.43 -0.55
N LEU A 479 10.52 20.18 -0.92
CA LEU A 479 11.81 19.55 -0.69
C LEU A 479 12.88 20.44 -1.35
N LEU A 480 13.58 21.23 -0.55
CA LEU A 480 14.78 21.92 -0.99
C LEU A 480 15.76 20.83 -1.44
N ALA A 481 16.13 20.88 -2.72
CA ALA A 481 17.17 20.04 -3.26
C ALA A 481 18.36 20.09 -2.29
N ALA A 482 18.83 18.93 -1.84
CA ALA A 482 20.04 18.84 -1.07
C ALA A 482 21.11 19.66 -1.76
N GLN A 483 21.77 20.55 -1.03
CA GLN A 483 22.86 21.38 -1.51
C GLN A 483 23.93 20.51 -2.18
N GLY A 484 23.97 20.50 -3.51
CA GLY A 484 24.88 19.65 -4.29
C GLY A 484 24.81 19.92 -5.79
N GLN A 485 24.44 21.15 -6.20
CA GLN A 485 24.61 21.60 -7.59
C GLN A 485 25.60 22.76 -7.67
N ASP A 486 26.87 22.45 -7.44
CA ASP A 486 27.96 23.23 -8.02
C ASP A 486 29.05 22.25 -8.47
N ASN A 487 28.86 21.64 -9.65
CA ASN A 487 29.95 21.09 -10.51
C ASN A 487 29.38 20.20 -11.65
N MET A 488 28.52 20.77 -12.50
CA MET A 488 28.29 20.19 -13.83
C MET A 488 28.06 21.31 -14.89
N THR A 489 29.03 22.22 -14.97
CA THR A 489 29.30 23.00 -16.19
C THR A 489 30.76 22.87 -16.47
N ALA A 490 31.15 21.97 -17.34
CA ALA A 490 32.34 21.85 -18.17
C ALA A 490 32.83 20.41 -18.28
N GLN A 491 32.26 19.64 -19.21
CA GLN A 491 33.01 18.94 -20.28
C GLN A 491 32.07 18.16 -21.15
#